data_4a69a5fa42e576165361811144784d37
#
_entry.id   4a69a5fa42e576165361811144784d37
#
_cell.length_a   1.000
_cell.length_b   1.000
_cell.length_c   1.000
_cell.angle_alpha   90.00
_cell.angle_beta   90.00
_cell.angle_gamma   90.00
#
_symmetry.space_group_name_H-M   'P 1'
#
loop_
_entity.id
_entity.type
_entity.pdbx_description
1 polymer ?
#
loop_
_entity_poly.entity_id
_entity_poly.type
_entity_poly.pdbx_seq_one_letter_code
_entity_poly.pdbx_strand_id
1 'polypeptide(L)'
;DGNSWTSWELKVPADGAFYCYFSNEANNTNIEVNGQYFKTNPWYENPILYLGEYKSGDTVTIRLLNDEGNYKDDYGLCAATLNTQVLKNVTDLLRSRSCTIQKMEKGEVLAEYDAADNETLLLTVPDENGWDLYINGKKSTKYQAENTFIAVPVSKGHNTIQLRYHAPG
;
A
#
# COMPACT_ATOMS: atom_id res chain seq x y z
N ASP A 1 41.77 6.03 -4.89
CA ASP A 1 40.61 5.60 -4.13
C ASP A 1 39.49 5.32 -5.10
N GLY A 2 39.16 4.01 -5.31
CA GLY A 2 38.28 3.55 -6.38
C GLY A 2 36.77 3.69 -6.13
N ASN A 3 36.35 4.47 -5.14
CA ASN A 3 34.93 4.66 -4.80
C ASN A 3 34.31 5.67 -5.78
N SER A 4 33.24 5.27 -6.48
CA SER A 4 32.46 6.17 -7.32
C SER A 4 31.12 6.50 -6.68
N TRP A 5 30.68 7.77 -6.86
CA TRP A 5 29.37 8.23 -6.45
C TRP A 5 28.48 8.45 -7.66
N THR A 6 27.26 7.91 -7.59
CA THR A 6 26.18 8.37 -8.44
C THR A 6 25.36 9.39 -7.66
N SER A 7 25.07 10.54 -8.24
CA SER A 7 24.40 11.64 -7.54
C SER A 7 23.20 12.14 -8.34
N TRP A 8 22.11 12.40 -7.63
CA TRP A 8 20.90 13.03 -8.15
C TRP A 8 20.58 14.29 -7.35
N GLU A 9 20.19 15.33 -8.05
CA GLU A 9 19.61 16.53 -7.48
C GLU A 9 18.12 16.60 -7.86
N LEU A 10 17.24 16.53 -6.86
CA LEU A 10 15.80 16.44 -7.04
C LEU A 10 15.13 17.71 -6.56
N LYS A 11 14.17 18.22 -7.35
CA LYS A 11 13.25 19.26 -6.90
C LYS A 11 12.00 18.60 -6.30
N VAL A 12 11.67 18.98 -5.06
CA VAL A 12 10.48 18.51 -4.38
C VAL A 12 9.23 19.12 -5.04
N PRO A 13 8.29 18.30 -5.55
CA PRO A 13 7.19 18.80 -6.36
C PRO A 13 6.05 19.44 -5.55
N ALA A 14 5.90 19.06 -4.28
CA ALA A 14 4.83 19.54 -3.39
C ALA A 14 5.28 19.45 -1.92
N ASP A 15 4.60 20.18 -1.03
CA ASP A 15 4.80 20.08 0.42
C ASP A 15 4.44 18.68 0.93
N GLY A 16 5.24 18.14 1.86
CA GLY A 16 4.93 16.91 2.59
C GLY A 16 6.08 15.91 2.68
N ALA A 17 5.71 14.70 3.07
CA ALA A 17 6.63 13.57 3.22
C ALA A 17 7.21 13.14 1.87
N PHE A 18 8.52 13.19 1.74
CA PHE A 18 9.24 12.88 0.49
C PHE A 18 9.86 11.50 0.59
N TYR A 19 9.62 10.69 -0.43
CA TYR A 19 10.08 9.30 -0.50
C TYR A 19 10.87 9.07 -1.79
N CYS A 20 11.77 8.09 -1.75
CA CYS A 20 12.40 7.58 -2.95
C CYS A 20 12.56 6.05 -2.93
N TYR A 21 12.78 5.48 -4.10
CA TYR A 21 13.26 4.11 -4.28
C TYR A 21 14.16 4.01 -5.52
N PHE A 22 15.02 3.00 -5.52
CA PHE A 22 15.91 2.71 -6.64
C PHE A 22 15.36 1.53 -7.44
N SER A 23 15.46 1.61 -8.78
CA SER A 23 14.88 0.58 -9.66
C SER A 23 15.73 -0.70 -9.75
N ASN A 24 17.01 -0.62 -9.44
CA ASN A 24 17.93 -1.75 -9.51
C ASN A 24 18.59 -2.00 -8.15
N GLU A 25 18.77 -3.27 -7.80
CA GLU A 25 19.48 -3.68 -6.59
C GLU A 25 20.98 -3.44 -6.76
N ALA A 26 21.59 -2.84 -5.75
CA ALA A 26 23.03 -2.77 -5.59
C ALA A 26 23.43 -3.30 -4.22
N ASN A 27 24.30 -4.28 -4.19
CA ASN A 27 24.85 -4.82 -2.96
C ASN A 27 25.93 -3.86 -2.41
N ASN A 28 26.04 -3.77 -1.09
CA ASN A 28 27.08 -2.99 -0.39
C ASN A 28 27.13 -1.51 -0.79
N THR A 29 25.99 -0.87 -0.86
CA THR A 29 25.91 0.55 -1.17
C THR A 29 25.54 1.37 0.05
N ASN A 30 26.14 2.55 0.17
CA ASN A 30 25.76 3.55 1.16
C ASN A 30 25.00 4.68 0.47
N ILE A 31 23.97 5.18 1.15
CA ILE A 31 23.19 6.33 0.69
C ILE A 31 23.50 7.52 1.57
N GLU A 32 23.76 8.65 0.95
CA GLU A 32 23.76 9.96 1.58
C GLU A 32 22.58 10.78 1.07
N VAL A 33 21.97 11.53 1.98
CA VAL A 33 20.93 12.52 1.68
C VAL A 33 21.39 13.87 2.20
N ASN A 34 21.47 14.87 1.31
CA ASN A 34 21.95 16.21 1.63
C ASN A 34 23.33 16.23 2.32
N GLY A 35 24.22 15.33 1.90
CA GLY A 35 25.58 15.23 2.40
C GLY A 35 25.70 14.51 3.77
N GLN A 36 24.63 13.94 4.27
CA GLN A 36 24.64 13.14 5.50
C GLN A 36 24.39 11.67 5.20
N TYR A 37 25.12 10.79 5.88
CA TYR A 37 24.86 9.36 5.80
C TYR A 37 23.43 9.05 6.21
N PHE A 38 22.76 8.27 5.40
CA PHE A 38 21.35 7.95 5.59
C PHE A 38 21.14 6.45 5.88
N LYS A 39 21.61 5.56 5.00
CA LYS A 39 21.40 4.13 5.13
C LYS A 39 22.39 3.32 4.30
N THR A 40 22.68 2.09 4.79
CA THR A 40 23.41 1.05 4.03
C THR A 40 22.45 -0.03 3.55
N ASN A 41 22.67 -0.57 2.35
CA ASN A 41 21.91 -1.67 1.76
C ASN A 41 20.38 -1.49 1.85
N PRO A 42 19.83 -0.43 1.28
CA PRO A 42 18.40 -0.11 1.41
C PRO A 42 17.46 -1.18 0.83
N TRP A 43 17.95 -2.04 -0.06
CA TRP A 43 17.14 -3.05 -0.77
C TRP A 43 16.70 -4.22 0.08
N TYR A 44 17.44 -4.56 1.17
CA TYR A 44 17.15 -5.77 1.96
C TYR A 44 15.99 -5.62 2.93
N GLU A 45 15.76 -4.42 3.46
CA GLU A 45 14.78 -4.22 4.53
C GLU A 45 13.58 -3.36 4.11
N ASN A 46 13.83 -2.34 3.31
CA ASN A 46 12.80 -1.37 2.96
C ASN A 46 13.17 -0.66 1.65
N PRO A 47 12.64 -1.11 0.51
CA PRO A 47 12.98 -0.52 -0.78
C PRO A 47 12.46 0.91 -0.95
N ILE A 48 11.43 1.31 -0.17
CA ILE A 48 10.90 2.68 -0.16
C ILE A 48 11.50 3.43 1.02
N LEU A 49 12.27 4.47 0.75
CA LEU A 49 12.97 5.27 1.74
C LEU A 49 12.20 6.56 2.01
N TYR A 50 11.89 6.81 3.27
CA TYR A 50 11.39 8.10 3.73
C TYR A 50 12.55 9.05 3.97
N LEU A 51 12.61 10.15 3.24
CA LEU A 51 13.71 11.12 3.27
C LEU A 51 13.47 12.28 4.23
N GLY A 52 12.23 12.49 4.68
CA GLY A 52 11.84 13.59 5.56
C GLY A 52 10.67 14.43 5.02
N GLU A 53 10.34 15.48 5.77
CA GLU A 53 9.35 16.48 5.37
C GLU A 53 10.04 17.63 4.63
N TYR A 54 9.50 17.99 3.48
CA TYR A 54 10.03 19.05 2.62
C TYR A 54 8.94 19.99 2.12
N LYS A 55 9.35 21.13 1.59
CA LYS A 55 8.49 22.10 0.93
C LYS A 55 8.62 22.01 -0.59
N SER A 56 7.57 22.39 -1.27
CA SER A 56 7.60 22.54 -2.73
C SER A 56 8.73 23.46 -3.17
N GLY A 57 9.55 22.98 -4.11
CA GLY A 57 10.71 23.72 -4.61
C GLY A 57 12.01 23.48 -3.84
N ASP A 58 11.98 22.82 -2.67
CA ASP A 58 13.21 22.40 -2.00
C ASP A 58 14.06 21.52 -2.92
N THR A 59 15.37 21.55 -2.71
CA THR A 59 16.31 20.68 -3.41
C THR A 59 16.80 19.60 -2.46
N VAL A 60 16.72 18.35 -2.88
CA VAL A 60 17.25 17.19 -2.15
C VAL A 60 18.32 16.54 -3.01
N THR A 61 19.53 16.41 -2.45
CA THR A 61 20.63 15.70 -3.09
C THR A 61 20.71 14.29 -2.53
N ILE A 62 20.65 13.29 -3.40
CA ILE A 62 20.84 11.89 -3.04
C ILE A 62 22.12 11.40 -3.71
N ARG A 63 22.99 10.77 -2.93
CA ARG A 63 24.23 10.18 -3.42
C ARG A 63 24.27 8.70 -3.05
N LEU A 64 24.59 7.88 -4.03
CA LEU A 64 24.79 6.45 -3.88
C LEU A 64 26.28 6.16 -4.05
N LEU A 65 26.91 5.64 -2.98
CA LEU A 65 28.27 5.17 -3.03
C LEU A 65 28.30 3.73 -3.55
N ASN A 66 28.99 3.52 -4.64
CA ASN A 66 29.23 2.19 -5.19
C ASN A 66 30.57 1.67 -4.68
N ASP A 67 30.59 0.51 -4.04
CA ASP A 67 31.82 -0.18 -3.67
C ASP A 67 32.52 -0.74 -4.92
N GLU A 68 33.85 -0.87 -4.85
CA GLU A 68 34.69 -1.36 -5.94
C GLU A 68 34.15 -2.70 -6.50
N GLY A 69 33.92 -2.74 -7.80
CA GLY A 69 33.54 -3.95 -8.55
C GLY A 69 32.04 -4.15 -8.78
N ASN A 70 31.15 -3.33 -8.24
CA ASN A 70 29.70 -3.43 -8.43
C ASN A 70 29.12 -2.30 -9.32
N TYR A 71 29.84 -1.95 -10.37
CA TYR A 71 29.33 -0.97 -11.34
C TYR A 71 28.19 -1.59 -12.17
N LYS A 72 26.95 -1.24 -11.83
CA LYS A 72 25.86 -1.29 -12.80
C LYS A 72 25.64 0.13 -13.28
N ASP A 73 25.79 0.33 -14.57
CA ASP A 73 25.68 1.67 -15.21
C ASP A 73 24.24 2.23 -15.23
N ASP A 74 23.28 1.58 -14.54
CA ASP A 74 21.87 1.87 -14.77
C ASP A 74 21.06 1.85 -13.44
N TYR A 75 21.41 2.77 -12.53
CA TYR A 75 20.58 3.01 -11.34
C TYR A 75 19.50 4.04 -11.68
N GLY A 76 18.25 3.59 -11.78
CA GLY A 76 17.11 4.48 -11.82
C GLY A 76 16.69 4.90 -10.40
N LEU A 77 16.42 6.18 -10.20
CA LEU A 77 15.85 6.73 -8.98
C LEU A 77 14.46 7.27 -9.25
N CYS A 78 13.48 6.78 -8.51
CA CYS A 78 12.13 7.34 -8.46
C CYS A 78 11.92 8.05 -7.14
N ALA A 79 11.36 9.26 -7.18
CA ALA A 79 11.03 10.02 -5.98
C ALA A 79 9.65 10.67 -6.08
N ALA A 80 8.95 10.76 -4.96
CA ALA A 80 7.62 11.34 -4.91
C ALA A 80 7.30 11.94 -3.53
N THR A 81 6.47 12.97 -3.51
CA THR A 81 5.86 13.49 -2.29
C THR A 81 4.53 12.80 -2.06
N LEU A 82 4.30 12.29 -0.84
CA LEU A 82 3.01 11.73 -0.45
C LEU A 82 2.00 12.86 -0.21
N ASN A 83 0.92 12.87 -0.98
CA ASN A 83 -0.18 13.79 -0.74
C ASN A 83 -1.05 13.29 0.42
N THR A 84 -0.69 13.70 1.63
CA THR A 84 -1.38 13.29 2.87
C THR A 84 -2.84 13.76 2.93
N GLN A 85 -3.18 14.87 2.27
CA GLN A 85 -4.57 15.36 2.23
C GLN A 85 -5.45 14.44 1.36
N VAL A 86 -4.95 14.02 0.20
CA VAL A 86 -5.65 13.04 -0.65
C VAL A 86 -5.81 11.72 0.09
N LEU A 87 -4.75 11.23 0.72
CA LEU A 87 -4.78 10.00 1.53
C LEU A 87 -5.83 10.10 2.64
N LYS A 88 -5.84 11.23 3.37
CA LYS A 88 -6.83 11.47 4.42
C LYS A 88 -8.25 11.47 3.88
N ASN A 89 -8.51 12.21 2.80
CA ASN A 89 -9.83 12.29 2.19
C ASN A 89 -10.35 10.91 1.75
N VAL A 90 -9.50 10.11 1.09
CA VAL A 90 -9.85 8.74 0.68
C VAL A 90 -10.11 7.86 1.90
N THR A 91 -9.27 7.94 2.92
CA THR A 91 -9.42 7.15 4.15
C THR A 91 -10.72 7.52 4.89
N ASP A 92 -11.04 8.80 5.01
CA ASP A 92 -12.27 9.28 5.65
C ASP A 92 -13.51 8.82 4.85
N LEU A 93 -13.45 8.87 3.52
CA LEU A 93 -14.52 8.36 2.66
C LEU A 93 -14.73 6.85 2.86
N LEU A 94 -13.66 6.06 2.85
CA LEU A 94 -13.74 4.61 3.06
C LEU A 94 -14.29 4.27 4.45
N ARG A 95 -13.84 5.00 5.49
CA ARG A 95 -14.35 4.81 6.86
C ARG A 95 -15.82 5.16 6.99
N SER A 96 -16.29 6.21 6.32
CA SER A 96 -17.70 6.61 6.34
C SER A 96 -18.62 5.58 5.66
N ARG A 97 -18.06 4.68 4.86
CA ARG A 97 -18.75 3.61 4.13
C ARG A 97 -18.36 2.21 4.61
N SER A 98 -17.79 2.10 5.81
CA SER A 98 -17.41 0.79 6.35
C SER A 98 -18.59 0.06 6.96
N CYS A 99 -18.57 -1.29 6.87
CA CYS A 99 -19.52 -2.12 7.60
C CYS A 99 -19.26 -2.08 9.12
N THR A 100 -20.30 -2.31 9.90
CA THR A 100 -20.15 -2.61 11.32
C THR A 100 -19.92 -4.11 11.49
N ILE A 101 -18.75 -4.49 11.99
CA ILE A 101 -18.41 -5.90 12.24
C ILE A 101 -19.04 -6.32 13.56
N GLN A 102 -19.96 -7.30 13.52
CA GLN A 102 -20.61 -7.88 14.69
C GLN A 102 -19.83 -9.10 15.22
N LYS A 103 -19.21 -9.86 14.30
CA LYS A 103 -18.43 -11.05 14.64
C LYS A 103 -17.35 -11.30 13.60
N MET A 104 -16.16 -11.67 14.04
CA MET A 104 -15.04 -12.06 13.17
C MET A 104 -14.19 -13.10 13.91
N GLU A 105 -14.58 -14.37 13.83
CA GLU A 105 -13.86 -15.46 14.49
C GLU A 105 -14.18 -16.83 13.89
N LYS A 106 -13.26 -17.78 14.06
CA LYS A 106 -13.46 -19.22 13.77
C LYS A 106 -14.12 -19.55 12.42
N GLY A 107 -13.71 -18.84 11.38
CA GLY A 107 -14.26 -19.03 10.03
C GLY A 107 -15.67 -18.45 9.85
N GLU A 108 -16.07 -17.51 10.69
CA GLU A 108 -17.32 -16.78 10.53
C GLU A 108 -17.05 -15.26 10.58
N VAL A 109 -17.62 -14.55 9.61
CA VAL A 109 -17.70 -13.08 9.62
C VAL A 109 -19.16 -12.69 9.56
N LEU A 110 -19.60 -11.85 10.49
CA LEU A 110 -20.94 -11.25 10.50
C LEU A 110 -20.77 -9.74 10.53
N ALA A 111 -21.37 -9.06 9.56
CA ALA A 111 -21.31 -7.61 9.43
C ALA A 111 -22.68 -7.04 9.05
N GLU A 112 -22.88 -5.78 9.37
CA GLU A 112 -24.05 -5.00 8.97
C GLU A 112 -23.60 -3.78 8.16
N TYR A 113 -24.38 -3.42 7.15
CA TYR A 113 -24.14 -2.29 6.29
C TYR A 113 -25.42 -1.65 5.79
N ASP A 114 -25.53 -0.33 5.96
CA ASP A 114 -26.63 0.46 5.41
C ASP A 114 -26.22 1.09 4.08
N ALA A 115 -26.60 0.46 2.99
CA ALA A 115 -26.27 0.89 1.64
C ALA A 115 -27.15 2.05 1.18
N ALA A 116 -26.51 3.13 0.69
CA ALA A 116 -27.24 4.28 0.13
C ALA A 116 -27.92 3.95 -1.21
N ASP A 117 -27.36 3.01 -1.95
CA ASP A 117 -27.87 2.49 -3.23
C ASP A 117 -27.49 1.01 -3.39
N ASN A 118 -27.71 0.42 -4.57
CA ASN A 118 -27.13 -0.88 -4.90
C ASN A 118 -25.61 -0.69 -5.07
N GLU A 119 -24.84 -1.35 -4.23
CA GLU A 119 -23.39 -1.17 -4.12
C GLU A 119 -22.69 -2.53 -4.10
N THR A 120 -21.37 -2.49 -4.25
CA THR A 120 -20.51 -3.64 -4.04
C THR A 120 -19.56 -3.33 -2.90
N LEU A 121 -19.61 -4.13 -1.84
CA LEU A 121 -18.69 -4.04 -0.72
C LEU A 121 -17.43 -4.87 -1.01
N LEU A 122 -16.27 -4.27 -0.78
CA LEU A 122 -15.01 -4.99 -0.72
C LEU A 122 -14.78 -5.46 0.71
N LEU A 123 -14.69 -6.76 0.90
CA LEU A 123 -14.25 -7.36 2.15
C LEU A 123 -12.79 -7.76 2.02
N THR A 124 -11.92 -7.25 2.89
CA THR A 124 -10.48 -7.59 2.91
C THR A 124 -10.24 -9.01 3.46
N VAL A 125 -11.08 -9.93 3.04
CA VAL A 125 -11.00 -11.36 3.31
C VAL A 125 -10.54 -12.04 2.02
N PRO A 126 -9.47 -12.86 2.05
CA PRO A 126 -9.03 -13.59 0.87
C PRO A 126 -10.15 -14.45 0.28
N ASP A 127 -10.33 -14.38 -1.04
CA ASP A 127 -11.34 -15.20 -1.74
C ASP A 127 -10.81 -16.62 -1.95
N GLU A 128 -10.93 -17.43 -0.92
CA GLU A 128 -10.57 -18.86 -0.96
C GLU A 128 -11.80 -19.75 -1.21
N ASN A 129 -11.52 -20.95 -1.72
CA ASN A 129 -12.54 -21.99 -1.77
C ASN A 129 -12.95 -22.39 -0.35
N GLY A 130 -14.24 -22.46 -0.10
CA GLY A 130 -14.77 -22.79 1.22
C GLY A 130 -15.58 -21.65 1.87
N TRP A 131 -15.48 -20.41 1.39
CA TRP A 131 -16.35 -19.34 1.85
C TRP A 131 -17.74 -19.39 1.20
N ASP A 132 -18.78 -19.59 2.01
CA ASP A 132 -20.16 -19.36 1.66
C ASP A 132 -20.61 -17.96 2.08
N LEU A 133 -21.25 -17.23 1.16
CA LEU A 133 -21.82 -15.91 1.42
C LEU A 133 -23.34 -16.01 1.64
N TYR A 134 -23.81 -15.30 2.67
CA TYR A 134 -25.23 -15.06 2.92
C TYR A 134 -25.49 -13.56 3.05
N ILE A 135 -26.53 -13.06 2.38
CA ILE A 135 -27.02 -11.68 2.50
C ILE A 135 -28.46 -11.74 2.98
N ASN A 136 -28.74 -11.07 4.10
CA ASN A 136 -30.06 -11.07 4.74
C ASN A 136 -30.59 -12.50 4.96
N GLY A 137 -29.70 -13.41 5.40
CA GLY A 137 -30.00 -14.81 5.68
C GLY A 137 -30.17 -15.72 4.44
N LYS A 138 -30.04 -15.19 3.22
CA LYS A 138 -30.14 -15.96 1.97
C LYS A 138 -28.77 -16.20 1.37
N LYS A 139 -28.49 -17.44 0.92
CA LYS A 139 -27.24 -17.76 0.21
C LYS A 139 -27.13 -16.88 -1.05
N SER A 140 -25.97 -16.30 -1.26
CA SER A 140 -25.67 -15.35 -2.32
C SER A 140 -24.36 -15.70 -3.03
N THR A 141 -24.13 -15.09 -4.18
CA THR A 141 -22.88 -15.25 -4.93
C THR A 141 -21.88 -14.18 -4.48
N LYS A 142 -20.67 -14.61 -4.14
CA LYS A 142 -19.54 -13.74 -3.95
C LYS A 142 -18.79 -13.57 -5.26
N TYR A 143 -18.07 -12.46 -5.41
CA TYR A 143 -17.19 -12.17 -6.53
C TYR A 143 -15.77 -11.96 -6.02
N GLN A 144 -14.79 -12.19 -6.87
CA GLN A 144 -13.41 -11.86 -6.56
C GLN A 144 -13.09 -10.44 -7.01
N ALA A 145 -12.49 -9.65 -6.11
CA ALA A 145 -11.96 -8.33 -6.40
C ALA A 145 -10.44 -8.32 -6.28
N GLU A 146 -9.76 -7.58 -7.18
CA GLU A 146 -8.30 -7.43 -7.20
C GLU A 146 -7.54 -8.77 -7.16
N ASN A 147 -8.10 -9.80 -7.78
CA ASN A 147 -7.58 -11.18 -7.81
C ASN A 147 -7.28 -11.78 -6.43
N THR A 148 -7.81 -11.22 -5.35
CA THR A 148 -7.46 -11.61 -3.98
C THR A 148 -8.64 -11.61 -3.02
N PHE A 149 -9.48 -10.57 -3.04
CA PHE A 149 -10.47 -10.32 -2.00
C PHE A 149 -11.88 -10.66 -2.41
N ILE A 150 -12.77 -10.82 -1.41
CA ILE A 150 -14.20 -11.06 -1.64
C ILE A 150 -14.92 -9.73 -1.90
N ALA A 151 -15.67 -9.68 -2.99
CA ALA A 151 -16.63 -8.61 -3.26
C ALA A 151 -18.05 -9.12 -3.09
N VAL A 152 -18.89 -8.32 -2.42
CA VAL A 152 -20.24 -8.68 -2.01
C VAL A 152 -21.24 -7.67 -2.59
N PRO A 153 -22.18 -8.09 -3.43
CA PRO A 153 -23.26 -7.21 -3.89
C PRO A 153 -24.25 -6.96 -2.75
N VAL A 154 -24.60 -5.72 -2.50
CA VAL A 154 -25.61 -5.33 -1.53
C VAL A 154 -26.67 -4.46 -2.19
N SER A 155 -27.90 -4.57 -1.70
CA SER A 155 -29.01 -3.73 -2.17
C SER A 155 -29.13 -2.50 -1.28
N LYS A 156 -29.76 -1.46 -1.82
CA LYS A 156 -30.11 -0.26 -1.06
C LYS A 156 -30.83 -0.61 0.24
N GLY A 157 -30.43 0.04 1.33
CA GLY A 157 -31.00 -0.15 2.67
C GLY A 157 -30.10 -1.04 3.54
N HIS A 158 -30.70 -1.56 4.61
CA HIS A 158 -29.99 -2.39 5.59
C HIS A 158 -29.66 -3.78 5.05
N ASN A 159 -28.41 -4.19 5.19
CA ASN A 159 -27.92 -5.50 4.78
C ASN A 159 -27.16 -6.17 5.91
N THR A 160 -27.50 -7.43 6.18
CA THR A 160 -26.69 -8.32 7.01
C THR A 160 -25.87 -9.21 6.11
N ILE A 161 -24.54 -9.16 6.26
CA ILE A 161 -23.57 -9.91 5.47
C ILE A 161 -22.96 -10.99 6.36
N GLN A 162 -23.05 -12.25 5.95
CA GLN A 162 -22.44 -13.35 6.69
C GLN A 162 -21.57 -14.18 5.74
N LEU A 163 -20.31 -14.36 6.11
CA LEU A 163 -19.41 -15.34 5.53
C LEU A 163 -19.23 -16.51 6.48
N ARG A 164 -19.32 -17.73 5.94
CA ARG A 164 -19.03 -18.99 6.68
C ARG A 164 -18.00 -19.78 5.91
N TYR A 165 -16.93 -20.14 6.60
CA TYR A 165 -15.85 -20.95 6.01
C TYR A 165 -16.07 -22.42 6.31
N HIS A 166 -16.02 -23.24 5.26
CA HIS A 166 -15.99 -24.69 5.33
C HIS A 166 -14.67 -25.15 4.69
N ALA A 167 -13.81 -25.79 5.48
CA ALA A 167 -12.59 -26.31 4.94
C ALA A 167 -12.90 -27.26 3.77
N PRO A 168 -12.26 -27.09 2.60
CA PRO A 168 -12.40 -28.03 1.50
C PRO A 168 -11.96 -29.41 1.98
N GLY A 169 -12.80 -30.42 1.76
CA GLY A 169 -12.53 -31.82 2.11
C GLY A 169 -11.59 -32.49 1.13
#